data_e86306cc9aef450d8c4ad9b46f10777f
#
_entry.id   e86306cc9aef450d8c4ad9b46f10777f
#
_cell.length_a   1.000
_cell.length_b   1.000
_cell.length_c   1.000
_cell.angle_alpha   90.00
_cell.angle_beta   90.00
_cell.angle_gamma   90.00
#
_symmetry.space_group_name_H-M   'P 1'
#
loop_
_entity.id
_entity.type
_entity.pdbx_description
1 polymer ?
#
loop_
_entity_poly.entity_id
_entity_poly.type
_entity_poly.pdbx_seq_one_letter_code
_entity_poly.pdbx_strand_id
1 'polypeptide(L)'
;KKKKTRDKIPDYYEHIRQSKQEKLFHEAIFQIGNLTDCGCGSPGGERAAAALKEFAESFQERNPHLRVFNMVLHMDEATPHLHVDFVPVATEQSRGLSTRVSMKQALKQQGFEGLGRKQTEWKAWMEREKEALTEIAQAHEFEIISLGGGRPHMELPEYRAAAQRLEAIQEQVTAAEQEIAALEKQRKALQGNVKLLKAVEKVKPDLDAIQPEKTLTGAVK
;
A
#
# COMPACT_ATOMS: atom_id res chain seq x y z
N LYS A 1 -31.24 17.16 -47.97
CA LYS A 1 -30.09 17.52 -47.06
C LYS A 1 -29.69 16.29 -46.25
N LYS A 2 -28.43 15.87 -46.27
CA LYS A 2 -27.96 14.78 -45.42
C LYS A 2 -28.04 15.24 -43.96
N LYS A 3 -28.75 14.49 -43.09
CA LYS A 3 -28.82 14.77 -41.64
C LYS A 3 -27.41 14.77 -41.07
N LYS A 4 -27.08 15.76 -40.24
CA LYS A 4 -25.81 15.78 -39.49
C LYS A 4 -25.77 14.61 -38.50
N THR A 5 -24.59 14.12 -38.17
CA THR A 5 -24.41 12.96 -37.25
C THR A 5 -25.13 13.14 -35.91
N ARG A 6 -25.11 14.36 -35.35
CA ARG A 6 -25.83 14.73 -34.12
C ARG A 6 -27.36 14.54 -34.21
N ASP A 7 -27.94 14.71 -35.41
CA ASP A 7 -29.37 14.57 -35.65
C ASP A 7 -29.81 13.10 -35.77
N LYS A 8 -28.86 12.17 -35.72
CA LYS A 8 -29.05 10.71 -35.84
C LYS A 8 -28.94 9.97 -34.51
N ILE A 9 -28.54 10.66 -33.42
CA ILE A 9 -28.36 10.07 -32.09
C ILE A 9 -29.52 10.56 -31.22
N PRO A 10 -30.61 9.79 -31.11
CA PRO A 10 -31.79 10.21 -30.33
C PRO A 10 -31.50 10.17 -28.82
N ASP A 11 -30.68 9.23 -28.36
CA ASP A 11 -30.25 9.06 -26.99
C ASP A 11 -28.73 8.86 -26.95
N TYR A 12 -28.02 9.83 -26.37
CA TYR A 12 -26.58 9.79 -26.34
C TYR A 12 -26.06 8.79 -25.28
N TYR A 13 -26.79 8.63 -24.18
CA TYR A 13 -26.42 7.64 -23.15
C TYR A 13 -26.45 6.22 -23.71
N GLU A 14 -27.56 5.84 -24.38
CA GLU A 14 -27.67 4.54 -25.03
C GLU A 14 -26.65 4.36 -26.15
N HIS A 15 -26.31 5.40 -26.87
CA HIS A 15 -25.26 5.37 -27.88
C HIS A 15 -23.90 5.02 -27.27
N ILE A 16 -23.51 5.64 -26.13
CA ILE A 16 -22.27 5.32 -25.43
C ILE A 16 -22.34 3.93 -24.82
N ARG A 17 -23.44 3.55 -24.18
CA ARG A 17 -23.62 2.23 -23.56
C ARG A 17 -23.42 1.08 -24.54
N GLN A 18 -23.80 1.27 -25.78
CA GLN A 18 -23.64 0.30 -26.86
C GLN A 18 -22.29 0.42 -27.60
N SER A 19 -21.52 1.46 -27.32
CA SER A 19 -20.23 1.69 -27.99
C SER A 19 -19.18 0.65 -27.52
N LYS A 20 -18.35 0.20 -28.46
CA LYS A 20 -17.18 -0.62 -28.16
C LYS A 20 -15.91 0.21 -27.88
N GLN A 21 -15.94 1.50 -28.16
CA GLN A 21 -14.79 2.39 -28.08
C GLN A 21 -14.85 3.33 -26.88
N GLU A 22 -16.06 3.69 -26.45
CA GLU A 22 -16.30 4.67 -25.41
C GLU A 22 -17.03 4.01 -24.23
N LYS A 23 -16.67 4.38 -23.01
CA LYS A 23 -17.30 3.90 -21.78
C LYS A 23 -18.14 5.03 -21.18
N LEU A 24 -19.21 4.68 -20.47
CA LEU A 24 -20.05 5.67 -19.79
C LEU A 24 -19.25 6.50 -18.78
N PHE A 25 -18.36 5.83 -18.05
CA PHE A 25 -17.45 6.45 -17.07
C PHE A 25 -16.17 5.63 -16.95
N HIS A 26 -15.21 6.19 -16.25
CA HIS A 26 -13.94 5.56 -15.89
C HIS A 26 -13.72 5.68 -14.41
N GLU A 27 -13.02 4.71 -13.85
CA GLU A 27 -12.55 4.70 -12.48
C GLU A 27 -11.02 4.74 -12.45
N ALA A 28 -10.48 5.49 -11.50
CA ALA A 28 -9.07 5.44 -11.13
C ALA A 28 -8.96 5.19 -9.63
N ILE A 29 -8.06 4.30 -9.24
CA ILE A 29 -7.82 3.95 -7.85
C ILE A 29 -6.42 4.45 -7.47
N PHE A 30 -6.33 5.17 -6.36
CA PHE A 30 -5.09 5.71 -5.81
C PHE A 30 -4.85 5.15 -4.41
N GLN A 31 -3.64 4.69 -4.15
CA GLN A 31 -3.22 4.10 -2.88
C GLN A 31 -1.79 4.53 -2.55
N ILE A 32 -1.50 4.70 -1.26
CA ILE A 32 -0.16 4.96 -0.73
C ILE A 32 0.24 3.77 0.13
N GLY A 33 1.45 3.23 -0.11
CA GLY A 33 2.00 2.12 0.65
C GLY A 33 1.29 0.78 0.44
N ASN A 34 1.45 -0.10 1.40
CA ASN A 34 0.89 -1.45 1.42
C ASN A 34 0.39 -1.82 2.83
N LEU A 35 -0.11 -3.03 3.02
CA LEU A 35 -0.65 -3.49 4.31
C LEU A 35 0.34 -3.40 5.48
N THR A 36 1.63 -3.62 5.21
CA THR A 36 2.66 -3.65 6.28
C THR A 36 2.93 -2.25 6.85
N ASP A 37 2.94 -1.23 6.00
CA ASP A 37 3.31 0.15 6.35
C ASP A 37 2.10 1.09 6.47
N CYS A 38 1.00 0.82 5.74
CA CYS A 38 -0.18 1.68 5.66
C CYS A 38 -1.48 0.90 5.88
N GLY A 39 -1.49 -0.14 6.71
CA GLY A 39 -2.72 -0.87 7.05
C GLY A 39 -3.77 0.01 7.70
N CYS A 40 -5.05 -0.16 7.38
CA CYS A 40 -6.17 0.56 8.02
C CYS A 40 -6.12 0.40 9.55
N GLY A 41 -6.35 1.51 10.27
CA GLY A 41 -6.25 1.54 11.73
C GLY A 41 -4.83 1.65 12.30
N SER A 42 -3.78 1.65 11.45
CA SER A 42 -2.41 1.95 11.87
C SER A 42 -2.09 3.44 11.71
N PRO A 43 -1.08 3.98 12.43
CA PRO A 43 -0.63 5.37 12.24
C PRO A 43 -0.21 5.68 10.79
N GLY A 44 0.37 4.69 10.08
CA GLY A 44 0.70 4.81 8.65
C GLY A 44 -0.56 4.88 7.78
N GLY A 45 -1.58 4.07 8.08
CA GLY A 45 -2.87 4.10 7.40
C GLY A 45 -3.61 5.43 7.58
N GLU A 46 -3.63 5.98 8.80
CA GLU A 46 -4.24 7.29 9.06
C GLU A 46 -3.54 8.43 8.29
N ARG A 47 -2.20 8.42 8.22
CA ARG A 47 -1.45 9.38 7.40
C ARG A 47 -1.72 9.20 5.92
N ALA A 48 -1.80 7.96 5.43
CA ALA A 48 -2.12 7.66 4.04
C ALA A 48 -3.52 8.15 3.68
N ALA A 49 -4.50 7.97 4.56
CA ALA A 49 -5.86 8.49 4.40
C ALA A 49 -5.89 10.03 4.33
N ALA A 50 -5.13 10.71 5.20
CA ALA A 50 -5.02 12.17 5.19
C ALA A 50 -4.41 12.68 3.86
N ALA A 51 -3.34 12.06 3.37
CA ALA A 51 -2.72 12.40 2.09
C ALA A 51 -3.66 12.13 0.90
N LEU A 52 -4.38 11.01 0.90
CA LEU A 52 -5.37 10.70 -0.14
C LEU A 52 -6.55 11.67 -0.14
N LYS A 53 -6.96 12.15 1.03
CA LYS A 53 -8.01 13.18 1.15
C LYS A 53 -7.54 14.51 0.54
N GLU A 54 -6.34 14.98 0.86
CA GLU A 54 -5.74 16.18 0.28
C GLU A 54 -5.61 16.06 -1.25
N PHE A 55 -5.18 14.89 -1.73
CA PHE A 55 -5.12 14.60 -3.17
C PHE A 55 -6.50 14.69 -3.84
N ALA A 56 -7.55 14.17 -3.16
CA ALA A 56 -8.93 14.20 -3.65
C ALA A 56 -9.46 15.63 -3.76
N GLU A 57 -9.21 16.49 -2.77
CA GLU A 57 -9.69 17.87 -2.72
C GLU A 57 -9.24 18.71 -3.93
N SER A 58 -8.04 18.49 -4.43
CA SER A 58 -7.48 19.19 -5.59
C SER A 58 -7.67 18.47 -6.93
N PHE A 59 -8.23 17.25 -6.94
CA PHE A 59 -8.32 16.42 -8.15
C PHE A 59 -9.14 17.05 -9.27
N GLN A 60 -10.33 17.59 -8.97
CA GLN A 60 -11.20 18.18 -10.00
C GLN A 60 -10.59 19.45 -10.62
N GLU A 61 -9.86 20.23 -9.85
CA GLU A 61 -9.15 21.43 -10.34
C GLU A 61 -8.02 21.05 -11.29
N ARG A 62 -7.21 20.03 -10.95
CA ARG A 62 -6.18 19.50 -11.82
C ARG A 62 -6.73 18.84 -13.08
N ASN A 63 -7.99 18.39 -13.04
CA ASN A 63 -8.62 17.59 -14.09
C ASN A 63 -9.92 18.20 -14.63
N PRO A 64 -9.91 19.40 -15.23
CA PRO A 64 -11.12 20.13 -15.63
C PRO A 64 -11.96 19.42 -16.69
N HIS A 65 -11.38 18.53 -17.49
CA HIS A 65 -12.09 17.76 -18.52
C HIS A 65 -12.48 16.34 -18.06
N LEU A 66 -12.14 15.95 -16.83
CA LEU A 66 -12.61 14.73 -16.19
C LEU A 66 -13.68 15.11 -15.17
N ARG A 67 -14.96 14.97 -15.53
CA ARG A 67 -16.09 15.30 -14.66
C ARG A 67 -16.24 14.23 -13.60
N VAL A 68 -15.72 14.51 -12.41
CA VAL A 68 -15.88 13.64 -11.26
C VAL A 68 -17.33 13.68 -10.78
N PHE A 69 -17.93 12.51 -10.57
CA PHE A 69 -19.27 12.39 -10.05
C PHE A 69 -19.34 11.55 -8.76
N ASN A 70 -18.30 10.80 -8.48
CA ASN A 70 -18.17 10.04 -7.24
C ASN A 70 -16.70 9.96 -6.82
N MET A 71 -16.47 10.07 -5.51
CA MET A 71 -15.16 9.97 -4.92
C MET A 71 -15.30 9.34 -3.54
N VAL A 72 -14.67 8.17 -3.33
CA VAL A 72 -14.83 7.40 -2.09
C VAL A 72 -13.45 6.99 -1.58
N LEU A 73 -13.15 7.37 -0.35
CA LEU A 73 -11.99 6.87 0.39
C LEU A 73 -12.42 5.66 1.21
N HIS A 74 -11.94 4.48 0.85
CA HIS A 74 -12.17 3.25 1.58
C HIS A 74 -11.18 3.11 2.73
N MET A 75 -11.73 2.89 3.93
CA MET A 75 -11.00 2.67 5.18
C MET A 75 -11.40 1.37 5.87
N ASP A 76 -12.26 0.59 5.25
CA ASP A 76 -12.85 -0.65 5.74
C ASP A 76 -12.18 -1.90 5.14
N GLU A 77 -11.20 -1.72 4.27
CA GLU A 77 -10.39 -2.78 3.69
C GLU A 77 -8.96 -2.80 4.29
N ALA A 78 -8.07 -3.59 3.70
CA ALA A 78 -6.72 -3.79 4.23
C ALA A 78 -5.87 -2.51 4.29
N THR A 79 -6.00 -1.64 3.30
CA THR A 79 -5.25 -0.37 3.17
C THR A 79 -6.16 0.75 2.69
N PRO A 80 -5.94 2.00 3.13
CA PRO A 80 -6.67 3.15 2.59
C PRO A 80 -6.45 3.29 1.08
N HIS A 81 -7.53 3.44 0.34
CA HIS A 81 -7.47 3.70 -1.10
C HIS A 81 -8.64 4.57 -1.54
N LEU A 82 -8.36 5.44 -2.51
CA LEU A 82 -9.29 6.41 -3.05
C LEU A 82 -9.79 5.94 -4.41
N HIS A 83 -11.09 5.73 -4.54
CA HIS A 83 -11.80 5.53 -5.81
C HIS A 83 -12.26 6.88 -6.35
N VAL A 84 -11.96 7.14 -7.61
CA VAL A 84 -12.38 8.35 -8.32
C VAL A 84 -13.09 7.96 -9.59
N ASP A 85 -14.40 8.17 -9.63
CA ASP A 85 -15.25 7.89 -10.78
C ASP A 85 -15.52 9.18 -11.57
N PHE A 86 -15.24 9.16 -12.86
CA PHE A 86 -15.38 10.34 -13.70
C PHE A 86 -15.80 10.03 -15.13
N VAL A 87 -16.40 11.04 -15.75
CA VAL A 87 -16.73 11.05 -17.18
C VAL A 87 -15.75 11.97 -17.92
N PRO A 88 -14.97 11.46 -18.90
CA PRO A 88 -14.08 12.29 -19.68
C PRO A 88 -14.88 13.08 -20.73
N VAL A 89 -14.93 14.40 -20.58
CA VAL A 89 -15.72 15.31 -21.42
C VAL A 89 -14.81 16.11 -22.35
N ALA A 90 -14.90 15.82 -23.64
CA ALA A 90 -14.24 16.59 -24.68
C ALA A 90 -15.23 17.61 -25.26
N THR A 91 -14.83 18.87 -25.31
CA THR A 91 -15.62 19.99 -25.84
C THR A 91 -15.06 20.48 -27.19
N GLU A 92 -15.80 21.37 -27.88
CA GLU A 92 -15.34 22.05 -29.09
C GLU A 92 -14.86 21.12 -30.22
N GLN A 93 -15.46 19.93 -30.31
CA GLN A 93 -15.05 18.97 -31.34
C GLN A 93 -15.55 19.38 -32.74
N SER A 94 -14.63 19.42 -33.71
CA SER A 94 -14.94 19.80 -35.10
C SER A 94 -15.73 18.75 -35.88
N ARG A 95 -15.66 17.47 -35.44
CA ARG A 95 -16.36 16.35 -36.08
C ARG A 95 -17.33 15.68 -35.12
N GLY A 96 -18.54 15.39 -35.57
CA GLY A 96 -19.57 14.73 -34.76
C GLY A 96 -20.27 15.71 -33.82
N LEU A 97 -20.47 15.28 -32.56
CA LEU A 97 -20.99 16.14 -31.51
C LEU A 97 -19.89 17.10 -31.03
N SER A 98 -20.28 18.35 -30.79
CA SER A 98 -19.36 19.38 -30.28
C SER A 98 -18.85 19.05 -28.88
N THR A 99 -19.69 18.43 -28.05
CA THR A 99 -19.33 17.88 -26.74
C THR A 99 -19.61 16.39 -26.77
N ARG A 100 -18.65 15.60 -26.32
CA ARG A 100 -18.78 14.14 -26.29
C ARG A 100 -17.91 13.51 -25.21
N VAL A 101 -18.25 12.29 -24.82
CA VAL A 101 -17.38 11.45 -24.01
C VAL A 101 -16.20 10.98 -24.87
N SER A 102 -14.99 11.26 -24.44
CA SER A 102 -13.78 10.77 -25.09
C SER A 102 -12.56 10.98 -24.19
N MET A 103 -12.02 9.91 -23.64
CA MET A 103 -10.81 9.96 -22.80
C MET A 103 -9.65 10.64 -23.51
N LYS A 104 -9.34 10.19 -24.73
CA LYS A 104 -8.23 10.72 -25.51
C LYS A 104 -8.35 12.24 -25.76
N GLN A 105 -9.53 12.72 -26.14
CA GLN A 105 -9.70 14.14 -26.45
C GLN A 105 -9.77 15.01 -25.20
N ALA A 106 -10.40 14.50 -24.12
CA ALA A 106 -10.43 15.19 -22.84
C ALA A 106 -9.02 15.40 -22.28
N LEU A 107 -8.17 14.38 -22.33
CA LEU A 107 -6.78 14.47 -21.89
C LEU A 107 -5.94 15.37 -22.79
N LYS A 108 -6.14 15.33 -24.11
CA LYS A 108 -5.49 16.28 -25.02
C LYS A 108 -5.84 17.73 -24.71
N GLN A 109 -7.08 18.02 -24.38
CA GLN A 109 -7.51 19.36 -24.00
C GLN A 109 -6.91 19.82 -22.66
N GLN A 110 -6.44 18.90 -21.83
CA GLN A 110 -5.66 19.16 -20.63
C GLN A 110 -4.13 19.25 -20.88
N GLY A 111 -3.70 19.16 -22.15
CA GLY A 111 -2.29 19.27 -22.55
C GLY A 111 -1.51 17.95 -22.56
N PHE A 112 -2.17 16.79 -22.40
CA PHE A 112 -1.48 15.51 -22.51
C PHE A 112 -1.39 15.06 -23.96
N GLU A 113 -0.17 14.84 -24.42
CA GLU A 113 0.10 14.36 -25.77
C GLU A 113 0.58 12.91 -25.75
N GLY A 114 -0.03 12.07 -26.57
CA GLY A 114 0.44 10.71 -26.81
C GLY A 114 1.49 10.69 -27.91
N LEU A 115 2.66 10.12 -27.62
CA LEU A 115 3.75 9.97 -28.57
C LEU A 115 3.70 8.61 -29.34
N GLY A 116 2.64 7.83 -29.18
CA GLY A 116 2.47 6.55 -29.84
C GLY A 116 1.82 5.48 -28.97
N ARG A 117 1.90 4.20 -29.42
CA ARG A 117 1.23 3.09 -28.71
C ARG A 117 1.75 2.83 -27.30
N LYS A 118 3.03 3.13 -27.05
CA LYS A 118 3.66 2.90 -25.72
C LYS A 118 3.53 4.11 -24.80
N GLN A 119 3.27 5.29 -25.35
CA GLN A 119 3.15 6.54 -24.60
C GLN A 119 1.88 7.25 -25.06
N THR A 120 0.78 6.90 -24.42
CA THR A 120 -0.55 7.44 -24.69
C THR A 120 -0.85 8.65 -23.81
N GLU A 121 -1.86 9.43 -24.19
CA GLU A 121 -2.38 10.54 -23.38
C GLU A 121 -2.76 10.07 -21.96
N TRP A 122 -3.33 8.86 -21.85
CA TRP A 122 -3.66 8.23 -20.57
C TRP A 122 -2.41 7.97 -19.70
N LYS A 123 -1.34 7.45 -20.31
CA LYS A 123 -0.10 7.17 -19.59
C LYS A 123 0.53 8.47 -19.09
N ALA A 124 0.59 9.51 -19.92
CA ALA A 124 1.14 10.81 -19.52
C ALA A 124 0.32 11.44 -18.38
N TRP A 125 -1.01 11.32 -18.42
CA TRP A 125 -1.89 11.76 -17.34
C TRP A 125 -1.65 10.97 -16.06
N MET A 126 -1.56 9.64 -16.12
CA MET A 126 -1.29 8.80 -14.96
C MET A 126 0.08 9.11 -14.32
N GLU A 127 1.08 9.42 -15.12
CA GLU A 127 2.41 9.84 -14.62
C GLU A 127 2.29 11.14 -13.84
N ARG A 128 1.60 12.16 -14.37
CA ARG A 128 1.36 13.42 -13.65
C ARG A 128 0.57 13.22 -12.36
N GLU A 129 -0.50 12.42 -12.36
CA GLU A 129 -1.28 12.18 -11.13
C GLU A 129 -0.45 11.42 -10.08
N LYS A 130 0.43 10.52 -10.51
CA LYS A 130 1.39 9.87 -9.61
C LYS A 130 2.38 10.86 -9.02
N GLU A 131 2.91 11.80 -9.81
CA GLU A 131 3.79 12.86 -9.32
C GLU A 131 3.08 13.71 -8.28
N ALA A 132 1.86 14.19 -8.56
CA ALA A 132 1.06 14.96 -7.62
C ALA A 132 0.79 14.20 -6.31
N LEU A 133 0.43 12.91 -6.39
CA LEU A 133 0.24 12.08 -5.19
C LEU A 133 1.56 11.85 -4.44
N THR A 134 2.67 11.71 -5.16
CA THR A 134 4.01 11.56 -4.57
C THR A 134 4.42 12.80 -3.78
N GLU A 135 4.20 14.00 -4.33
CA GLU A 135 4.50 15.26 -3.64
C GLU A 135 3.67 15.41 -2.35
N ILE A 136 2.37 15.11 -2.41
CA ILE A 136 1.50 15.12 -1.23
C ILE A 136 1.96 14.06 -0.21
N ALA A 137 2.27 12.84 -0.64
CA ALA A 137 2.75 11.79 0.26
C ALA A 137 4.05 12.18 0.96
N GLN A 138 4.98 12.83 0.26
CA GLN A 138 6.21 13.36 0.86
C GLN A 138 5.93 14.46 1.88
N ALA A 139 4.96 15.35 1.62
CA ALA A 139 4.53 16.36 2.59
C ALA A 139 3.92 15.71 3.86
N HIS A 140 3.33 14.53 3.73
CA HIS A 140 2.85 13.70 4.84
C HIS A 140 3.92 12.74 5.39
N GLU A 141 5.21 13.03 5.19
CA GLU A 141 6.35 12.29 5.75
C GLU A 141 6.46 10.82 5.28
N PHE A 142 6.01 10.53 4.04
CA PHE A 142 6.27 9.24 3.43
C PHE A 142 7.60 9.24 2.67
N GLU A 143 8.40 8.21 2.91
CA GLU A 143 9.56 7.92 2.08
C GLU A 143 9.11 7.21 0.80
N ILE A 144 9.47 7.76 -0.36
CA ILE A 144 9.05 7.21 -1.65
C ILE A 144 10.11 6.24 -2.17
N ILE A 145 9.76 4.96 -2.17
CA ILE A 145 10.61 3.90 -2.69
C ILE A 145 10.14 3.54 -4.10
N SER A 146 10.97 3.83 -5.11
CA SER A 146 10.72 3.39 -6.47
C SER A 146 11.08 1.91 -6.64
N LEU A 147 10.09 1.05 -6.72
CA LEU A 147 10.29 -0.38 -6.94
C LEU A 147 10.61 -0.75 -8.41
N GLY A 148 10.82 0.24 -9.28
CA GLY A 148 11.00 0.05 -10.71
C GLY A 148 9.70 -0.37 -11.43
N GLY A 149 9.47 0.13 -12.64
CA GLY A 149 8.34 -0.33 -13.46
C GLY A 149 8.65 -1.69 -14.06
N GLY A 150 7.72 -2.63 -14.00
CA GLY A 150 7.84 -3.88 -14.74
C GLY A 150 7.54 -5.15 -13.96
N ARG A 151 6.69 -5.10 -12.93
CA ARG A 151 6.12 -6.37 -12.45
C ARG A 151 5.35 -7.01 -13.60
N PRO A 152 5.67 -8.27 -13.97
CA PRO A 152 4.89 -8.96 -14.99
C PRO A 152 3.43 -9.01 -14.55
N HIS A 153 2.52 -8.85 -15.51
CA HIS A 153 1.09 -9.04 -15.24
C HIS A 153 0.90 -10.46 -14.72
N MET A 154 0.29 -10.57 -13.56
CA MET A 154 -0.01 -11.86 -12.93
C MET A 154 -1.53 -12.04 -13.00
N GLU A 155 -1.97 -13.21 -13.45
CA GLU A 155 -3.39 -13.55 -13.47
C GLU A 155 -3.93 -13.63 -12.02
N LEU A 156 -5.20 -13.30 -11.82
CA LEU A 156 -5.81 -13.21 -10.50
C LEU A 156 -5.63 -14.48 -9.63
N PRO A 157 -5.74 -15.71 -10.18
CA PRO A 157 -5.48 -16.94 -9.41
C PRO A 157 -4.01 -17.03 -8.94
N GLU A 158 -3.06 -16.66 -9.80
CA GLU A 158 -1.62 -16.66 -9.49
C GLU A 158 -1.29 -15.63 -8.43
N TYR A 159 -1.88 -14.43 -8.54
CA TYR A 159 -1.74 -13.37 -7.54
C TYR A 159 -2.26 -13.82 -6.17
N ARG A 160 -3.45 -14.44 -6.11
CA ARG A 160 -4.02 -14.97 -4.85
C ARG A 160 -3.13 -16.04 -4.24
N ALA A 161 -2.61 -16.97 -5.05
CA ALA A 161 -1.69 -18.00 -4.58
C ALA A 161 -0.38 -17.41 -4.06
N ALA A 162 0.16 -16.38 -4.72
CA ALA A 162 1.36 -15.68 -4.27
C ALA A 162 1.12 -14.91 -2.97
N ALA A 163 -0.02 -14.24 -2.82
CA ALA A 163 -0.42 -13.54 -1.61
C ALA A 163 -0.55 -14.49 -0.42
N GLN A 164 -1.22 -15.63 -0.58
CA GLN A 164 -1.33 -16.66 0.46
C GLN A 164 0.02 -17.24 0.87
N ARG A 165 0.94 -17.44 -0.08
CA ARG A 165 2.31 -17.89 0.24
C ARG A 165 3.07 -16.85 1.04
N LEU A 166 2.93 -15.57 0.69
CA LEU A 166 3.57 -14.47 1.41
C LEU A 166 3.07 -14.40 2.86
N GLU A 167 1.76 -14.50 3.06
CA GLU A 167 1.13 -14.53 4.37
C GLU A 167 1.64 -15.70 5.23
N ALA A 168 1.68 -16.92 4.67
CA ALA A 168 2.22 -18.09 5.35
C ALA A 168 3.70 -17.94 5.73
N ILE A 169 4.50 -17.30 4.86
CA ILE A 169 5.92 -17.02 5.16
C ILE A 169 6.03 -15.98 6.28
N GLN A 170 5.21 -14.94 6.29
CA GLN A 170 5.20 -13.94 7.35
C GLN A 170 4.84 -14.54 8.70
N GLU A 171 3.85 -15.44 8.75
CA GLU A 171 3.51 -16.18 9.98
C GLU A 171 4.71 -17.02 10.47
N GLN A 172 5.41 -17.73 9.56
CA GLN A 172 6.60 -18.49 9.92
C GLN A 172 7.74 -17.61 10.44
N VAL A 173 7.97 -16.45 9.82
CA VAL A 173 8.98 -15.48 10.27
C VAL A 173 8.65 -15.00 11.68
N THR A 174 7.40 -14.61 11.93
CA THR A 174 6.96 -14.14 13.25
C THR A 174 7.12 -15.24 14.32
N ALA A 175 6.78 -16.48 14.01
CA ALA A 175 6.96 -17.61 14.91
C ALA A 175 8.44 -17.87 15.20
N ALA A 176 9.31 -17.83 14.17
CA ALA A 176 10.75 -17.98 14.33
C ALA A 176 11.39 -16.86 15.18
N GLU A 177 10.96 -15.62 15.00
CA GLU A 177 11.40 -14.48 15.83
C GLU A 177 11.04 -14.66 17.31
N GLN A 178 9.82 -15.15 17.59
CA GLN A 178 9.39 -15.47 18.95
C GLN A 178 10.23 -16.59 19.58
N GLU A 179 10.54 -17.63 18.82
CA GLU A 179 11.40 -18.73 19.25
C GLU A 179 12.83 -18.26 19.54
N ILE A 180 13.40 -17.43 18.68
CA ILE A 180 14.72 -16.80 18.87
C ILE A 180 14.74 -16.01 20.16
N ALA A 181 13.72 -15.17 20.42
CA ALA A 181 13.63 -14.38 21.65
C ALA A 181 13.54 -15.26 22.89
N ALA A 182 12.81 -16.37 22.84
CA ALA A 182 12.71 -17.35 23.93
C ALA A 182 14.05 -18.04 24.19
N LEU A 183 14.75 -18.49 23.14
CA LEU A 183 16.06 -19.12 23.23
C LEU A 183 17.13 -18.14 23.75
N GLU A 184 17.09 -16.87 23.38
CA GLU A 184 18.00 -15.86 23.92
C GLU A 184 17.78 -15.63 25.42
N LYS A 185 16.54 -15.64 25.88
CA LYS A 185 16.20 -15.57 27.31
C LYS A 185 16.75 -16.76 28.08
N GLN A 186 16.58 -17.98 27.56
CA GLN A 186 17.14 -19.21 28.15
C GLN A 186 18.67 -19.16 28.17
N ARG A 187 19.30 -18.74 27.07
CA ARG A 187 20.78 -18.60 27.01
C ARG A 187 21.30 -17.65 28.10
N LYS A 188 20.65 -16.49 28.28
CA LYS A 188 21.03 -15.55 29.35
C LYS A 188 20.89 -16.15 30.75
N ALA A 189 19.82 -16.92 31.02
CA ALA A 189 19.61 -17.60 32.29
C ALA A 189 20.71 -18.67 32.53
N LEU A 190 21.02 -19.51 31.51
CA LEU A 190 22.10 -20.50 31.60
C LEU A 190 23.47 -19.88 31.81
N GLN A 191 23.77 -18.76 31.15
CA GLN A 191 25.03 -18.01 31.41
C GLN A 191 25.12 -17.49 32.82
N GLY A 192 24.01 -17.07 33.44
CA GLY A 192 23.93 -16.71 34.85
C GLY A 192 24.26 -17.89 35.75
N ASN A 193 23.64 -19.05 35.51
CA ASN A 193 23.88 -20.27 36.26
C ASN A 193 25.33 -20.76 36.15
N VAL A 194 25.92 -20.70 34.95
CA VAL A 194 27.36 -21.06 34.72
C VAL A 194 28.29 -20.13 35.55
N LYS A 195 27.97 -18.81 35.61
CA LYS A 195 28.74 -17.88 36.46
C LYS A 195 28.64 -18.23 37.95
N LEU A 196 27.44 -18.60 38.43
CA LEU A 196 27.22 -19.03 39.82
C LEU A 196 27.99 -20.32 40.12
N LEU A 197 27.94 -21.35 39.24
CA LEU A 197 28.69 -22.58 39.42
C LEU A 197 30.20 -22.35 39.49
N LYS A 198 30.75 -21.51 38.62
CA LYS A 198 32.17 -21.12 38.69
C LYS A 198 32.53 -20.39 39.95
N ALA A 199 31.63 -19.57 40.53
CA ALA A 199 31.84 -18.91 41.80
C ALA A 199 31.83 -19.91 42.98
N VAL A 200 30.91 -20.88 42.96
CA VAL A 200 30.84 -21.96 43.95
C VAL A 200 32.08 -22.86 43.89
N GLU A 201 32.53 -23.26 42.68
CA GLU A 201 33.76 -24.03 42.50
C GLU A 201 34.99 -23.32 43.06
N LYS A 202 35.03 -21.99 42.94
CA LYS A 202 36.14 -21.20 43.48
C LYS A 202 36.17 -21.15 45.02
N VAL A 203 35.01 -21.25 45.70
CA VAL A 203 34.87 -21.20 47.16
C VAL A 203 34.91 -22.60 47.80
N LYS A 204 34.66 -23.66 47.02
CA LYS A 204 34.64 -25.04 47.49
C LYS A 204 35.90 -25.49 48.23
N PRO A 205 37.13 -25.17 47.79
CA PRO A 205 38.33 -25.54 48.52
C PRO A 205 38.41 -24.93 49.93
N ASP A 206 37.91 -23.70 50.10
CA ASP A 206 37.90 -23.02 51.38
C ASP A 206 36.86 -23.63 52.33
N LEU A 207 35.73 -24.10 51.84
CA LEU A 207 34.69 -24.82 52.60
C LEU A 207 35.16 -26.22 53.01
N ASP A 208 35.86 -26.92 52.15
CA ASP A 208 36.43 -28.27 52.47
C ASP A 208 37.58 -28.18 53.46
N ALA A 209 38.23 -27.02 53.56
CA ALA A 209 39.29 -26.77 54.56
C ALA A 209 38.74 -26.47 55.98
N ILE A 210 37.46 -26.15 56.13
CA ILE A 210 36.83 -25.94 57.45
C ILE A 210 36.55 -27.32 58.07
N GLN A 211 37.48 -27.82 58.94
CA GLN A 211 37.20 -29.01 59.70
C GLN A 211 36.14 -28.67 60.76
N PRO A 212 35.12 -29.55 60.97
CA PRO A 212 34.22 -29.37 62.11
C PRO A 212 35.00 -29.48 63.44
N GLU A 213 34.94 -28.44 64.22
CA GLU A 213 35.47 -28.53 65.62
C GLU A 213 34.83 -29.76 66.23
N LYS A 214 35.69 -30.67 66.71
CA LYS A 214 35.28 -31.81 67.58
C LYS A 214 34.72 -31.24 68.82
N THR A 215 33.41 -31.12 68.97
CA THR A 215 32.75 -30.90 70.23
C THR A 215 33.10 -32.06 71.13
N LEU A 216 33.92 -31.78 72.13
CA LEU A 216 34.17 -32.65 73.25
C LEU A 216 32.85 -32.88 73.99
N THR A 217 32.18 -34.01 73.69
CA THR A 217 31.12 -34.50 74.59
C THR A 217 31.75 -34.96 75.88
N GLY A 218 31.76 -34.05 76.90
CA GLY A 218 32.07 -34.41 78.22
C GLY A 218 31.02 -35.38 78.77
N ALA A 219 31.41 -36.54 79.13
CA ALA A 219 30.60 -37.46 79.86
C ALA A 219 30.25 -36.85 81.17
N VAL A 220 28.98 -36.71 81.44
CA VAL A 220 28.47 -36.47 82.79
C VAL A 220 27.85 -37.78 83.26
N LYS A 221 28.31 -38.22 84.41
CA LYS A 221 27.78 -39.36 85.18
C LYS A 221 26.28 -39.20 85.45
#